data_eb628ea8e39a2d70663f76fe32d0583e
#
_entry.id   eb628ea8e39a2d70663f76fe32d0583e
#
_cell.length_a   1.000
_cell.length_b   1.000
_cell.length_c   1.000
_cell.angle_alpha   90.00
_cell.angle_beta   90.00
_cell.angle_gamma   90.00
#
_symmetry.space_group_name_H-M   'P 1'
#
loop_
_entity.id
_entity.type
_entity.pdbx_description
1 polymer ?
#
loop_
_entity_poly.entity_id
_entity_poly.type
_entity_poly.pdbx_seq_one_letter_code
_entity_poly.pdbx_strand_id
1 'polypeptide(L)' 'MDNYVLAQSWARANVQDRLWYCMTDADKTALAQNENIAFGDKVYIISTRQIFIMGNDGKWYEM' A
#
# COMPACT_ATOMS: atom_id res chain seq x y z
N MET A 1 -5.36 4.50 -16.09
CA MET A 1 -4.01 3.97 -15.77
C MET A 1 -3.74 4.16 -14.29
N ASP A 2 -3.26 3.14 -13.64
CA ASP A 2 -2.97 3.21 -12.22
C ASP A 2 -1.63 3.87 -11.98
N ASN A 3 -1.58 4.78 -11.01
CA ASN A 3 -0.39 5.54 -10.68
C ASN A 3 0.26 5.00 -9.41
N TYR A 4 0.37 3.69 -9.32
CA TYR A 4 1.07 3.05 -8.23
C TYR A 4 1.96 1.94 -8.76
N VAL A 5 3.00 1.64 -8.02
CA VAL A 5 3.97 0.62 -8.39
C VAL A 5 4.47 -0.09 -7.13
N LEU A 6 4.71 -1.39 -7.25
CA LEU A 6 5.34 -2.16 -6.18
C LEU A 6 6.82 -1.80 -6.13
N ALA A 7 7.25 -1.20 -5.02
CA ALA A 7 8.62 -0.76 -4.86
C ALA A 7 9.51 -1.85 -4.25
N GLN A 8 9.02 -2.54 -3.23
CA GLN A 8 9.77 -3.58 -2.54
C GLN A 8 8.83 -4.65 -2.04
N SER A 9 9.35 -5.86 -1.93
CA SER A 9 8.58 -7.00 -1.44
C SER A 9 9.51 -7.90 -0.63
N TRP A 10 9.09 -8.20 0.59
CA TRP A 10 9.80 -9.13 1.48
C TRP A 10 8.90 -10.31 1.78
N ALA A 11 9.45 -11.51 1.72
CA ALA A 11 8.73 -12.72 2.11
C ALA A 11 9.07 -13.06 3.55
N ARG A 12 8.05 -13.18 4.40
CA ARG A 12 8.18 -13.65 5.77
C ARG A 12 7.15 -14.73 6.00
N ALA A 13 7.41 -15.62 6.94
CA ALA A 13 6.46 -16.65 7.31
C ALA A 13 5.18 -16.00 7.81
N ASN A 14 4.07 -16.11 7.31
CA ASN A 14 2.77 -15.60 7.78
C ASN A 14 2.50 -14.13 7.53
N VAL A 15 3.44 -13.36 6.94
CA VAL A 15 3.21 -11.94 6.71
C VAL A 15 3.77 -11.56 5.35
N GLN A 16 2.98 -10.83 4.58
CA GLN A 16 3.48 -10.15 3.38
C GLN A 16 3.95 -8.77 3.80
N ASP A 17 5.12 -8.38 3.29
CA ASP A 17 5.74 -7.13 3.68
C ASP A 17 6.18 -6.44 2.39
N ARG A 18 5.25 -5.71 1.77
CA ARG A 18 5.48 -5.05 0.49
C ARG A 18 5.31 -3.55 0.65
N LEU A 19 6.10 -2.81 -0.10
CA LEU A 19 6.00 -1.36 -0.13
C LEU A 19 5.60 -0.93 -1.53
N TRP A 20 4.54 -0.14 -1.61
CA TRP A 20 4.03 0.42 -2.85
C TRP A 20 4.27 1.92 -2.87
N TYR A 21 4.45 2.47 -4.05
CA TYR A 21 4.48 3.92 -4.25
C TYR A 21 3.25 4.33 -5.05
N CYS A 22 2.65 5.46 -4.67
CA CYS A 22 1.61 6.08 -5.48
C CYS A 22 1.77 7.59 -5.46
N MET A 23 1.12 8.28 -6.39
CA MET A 23 1.30 9.73 -6.53
C MET A 23 0.36 10.50 -5.63
N THR A 24 -0.90 10.08 -5.51
CA THR A 24 -1.92 10.86 -4.81
C THR A 24 -2.74 9.97 -3.89
N ASP A 25 -3.53 10.62 -3.03
CA ASP A 25 -4.43 9.91 -2.13
C ASP A 25 -5.49 9.11 -2.90
N ALA A 26 -5.92 9.61 -4.04
CA ALA A 26 -6.86 8.88 -4.88
C ALA A 26 -6.25 7.57 -5.40
N ASP A 27 -4.97 7.59 -5.70
CA ASP A 27 -4.25 6.39 -6.13
C ASP A 27 -4.16 5.37 -4.99
N LYS A 28 -4.00 5.84 -3.76
CA LYS A 28 -4.01 4.96 -2.59
C LYS A 28 -5.36 4.24 -2.48
N THR A 29 -6.45 4.95 -2.70
CA THR A 29 -7.78 4.36 -2.66
C THR A 29 -7.95 3.30 -3.75
N ALA A 30 -7.47 3.59 -4.95
CA ALA A 30 -7.50 2.61 -6.04
C ALA A 30 -6.66 1.39 -5.72
N LEU A 31 -5.51 1.58 -5.10
CA LEU A 31 -4.63 0.48 -4.70
C LEU A 31 -5.31 -0.43 -3.68
N ALA A 32 -6.06 0.14 -2.75
CA ALA A 32 -6.76 -0.64 -1.74
C ALA A 32 -7.80 -1.59 -2.34
N GLN A 33 -8.28 -1.30 -3.54
CA GLN A 33 -9.24 -2.15 -4.23
C GLN A 33 -8.57 -3.24 -5.04
N ASN A 34 -7.25 -3.24 -5.12
CA ASN A 34 -6.50 -4.26 -5.83
C ASN A 34 -6.51 -5.54 -5.00
N GLU A 35 -6.93 -6.65 -5.60
CA GLU A 35 -7.02 -7.92 -4.89
C GLU A 35 -5.68 -8.47 -4.43
N ASN A 36 -4.58 -7.93 -4.95
CA ASN A 36 -3.24 -8.34 -4.54
C ASN A 36 -2.77 -7.65 -3.26
N ILE A 37 -3.52 -6.68 -2.76
CA ILE A 37 -3.16 -5.99 -1.53
C ILE A 37 -3.63 -6.82 -0.34
N ALA A 38 -2.74 -6.97 0.64
CA ALA A 38 -3.02 -7.79 1.81
C ALA A 38 -2.58 -7.09 3.08
N PHE A 39 -2.99 -7.63 4.21
CA PHE A 39 -2.60 -7.14 5.53
C PHE A 39 -1.08 -7.01 5.61
N GLY A 40 -0.61 -5.85 6.04
CA GLY A 40 0.81 -5.58 6.18
C GLY A 40 1.44 -4.85 5.01
N ASP A 41 0.75 -4.72 3.88
CA ASP A 41 1.27 -3.95 2.75
C ASP A 41 1.30 -2.46 3.10
N LYS A 42 2.35 -1.78 2.66
CA LYS A 42 2.53 -0.36 2.92
C LYS A 42 2.45 0.43 1.62
N VAL A 43 2.03 1.68 1.72
CA VAL A 43 2.02 2.59 0.57
C VAL A 43 2.61 3.93 0.97
N TYR A 44 3.46 4.47 0.10
CA TYR A 44 4.01 5.81 0.26
C TYR A 44 3.37 6.71 -0.79
N ILE A 45 2.69 7.76 -0.32
CA ILE A 45 2.04 8.74 -1.20
C ILE A 45 3.04 9.87 -1.46
N ILE A 46 3.49 9.99 -2.68
CA ILE A 46 4.57 10.91 -3.02
C ILE A 46 4.12 12.37 -2.86
N SER A 47 2.92 12.70 -3.29
CA SER A 47 2.45 14.09 -3.28
C SER A 47 2.24 14.64 -1.88
N THR A 48 1.87 13.81 -0.92
CA THR A 48 1.65 14.24 0.46
C THR A 48 2.76 13.80 1.40
N ARG A 49 3.65 12.91 0.93
CA ARG A 49 4.74 12.35 1.71
C ARG A 49 4.26 11.61 2.95
N GLN A 50 3.14 10.91 2.82
CA GLN A 50 2.56 10.12 3.89
C GLN A 50 2.77 8.64 3.61
N ILE A 51 2.90 7.86 4.69
CA ILE A 51 3.03 6.41 4.60
C ILE A 51 1.86 5.79 5.35
N PHE A 52 1.21 4.82 4.71
CA PHE A 52 0.09 4.09 5.30
C PHE A 52 0.39 2.59 5.28
N ILE A 53 -0.21 1.87 6.20
CA ILE A 53 -0.13 0.40 6.25
C ILE A 53 -1.54 -0.16 6.17
N MET A 54 -1.69 -1.27 5.43
CA MET A 54 -2.98 -1.94 5.30
C MET A 54 -3.26 -2.77 6.55
N GLY A 55 -4.40 -2.52 7.18
CA GLY A 55 -4.86 -3.32 8.30
C GLY A 55 -5.56 -4.58 7.84
N ASN A 56 -5.85 -5.47 8.77
CA ASN A 56 -6.54 -6.72 8.45
C ASN A 56 -8.04 -6.51 8.16
N ASP A 57 -8.52 -5.29 8.33
CA ASP A 57 -9.90 -4.92 8.01
C ASP A 57 -10.04 -4.34 6.60
N GLY A 58 -8.97 -4.31 5.83
CA GLY A 58 -8.98 -3.77 4.48
C GLY A 58 -8.90 -2.26 4.40
N LYS A 59 -8.47 -1.61 5.47
CA LYS A 59 -8.36 -0.14 5.53
C LYS A 59 -6.92 0.28 5.72
N TRP A 60 -6.58 1.45 5.16
CA TRP A 60 -5.27 2.04 5.33
C TRP A 60 -5.20 2.81 6.66
N TYR A 61 -4.10 2.65 7.37
CA TYR A 61 -3.82 3.38 8.60
C TYR A 61 -2.53 4.16 8.43
N GLU A 62 -2.53 5.42 8.80
CA GLU A 62 -1.33 6.25 8.69
C GLU A 62 -0.29 5.81 9.71
N MET A 63 0.95 5.74 9.25
CA MET A 63 2.06 5.37 10.12
C MET A 63 2.71 6.59 10.75
#